data_f11fe372f781715792ac4d135c9fdffc
#
_entry.id   f11fe372f781715792ac4d135c9fdffc
#
_cell.length_a   1.000
_cell.length_b   1.000
_cell.length_c   1.000
_cell.angle_alpha   90.00
_cell.angle_beta   90.00
_cell.angle_gamma   90.00
#
_symmetry.space_group_name_H-M   'P 1'
#
loop_
_entity.id
_entity.type
_entity.pdbx_description
1 polymer ?
#
loop_
_entity_poly.entity_id
_entity_poly.type
_entity_poly.pdbx_seq_one_letter_code
_entity_poly.pdbx_strand_id
1 'polypeptide(L)'
;VGSEMCIRDRVYEESQPFVLGLTTGRTPLGLYRELVKRHHEGQISFRNVAVYSLDEFYPIRSTERQSRNYRIHEEFLNHIDILPENVHIPDGTVPEDRVSEYCASYDHSVRRIDLMIIGVGEDGQIGFNEPGSYSRSRTRLVQLTYNTRKIQSGAFFGLENTPKMAVTMGIDTIMRANRIILMAWGEEKAHIVQRVVEGEITDQVPASYLQAHQNIEVVIDENAA
;
A
#
# COMPACT_ATOMS: atom_id res chain seq x y z
N VAL A 1 -4.65 0.05 18.09
CA VAL A 1 -5.36 -0.91 18.97
C VAL A 1 -6.41 -1.69 18.16
N GLY A 2 -7.21 -1.05 17.32
CA GLY A 2 -8.26 -1.73 16.53
C GLY A 2 -7.73 -2.62 15.40
N SER A 3 -6.68 -2.20 14.68
CA SER A 3 -6.11 -2.94 13.55
C SER A 3 -5.40 -4.23 14.00
N GLU A 4 -4.71 -4.20 15.11
CA GLU A 4 -3.98 -5.34 15.67
C GLU A 4 -4.93 -6.45 16.15
N MET A 5 -6.06 -6.07 16.75
CA MET A 5 -7.07 -7.01 17.21
C MET A 5 -7.74 -7.73 16.03
N CYS A 6 -7.96 -7.02 14.92
CA CYS A 6 -8.56 -7.60 13.71
C CYS A 6 -7.67 -8.66 13.05
N ILE A 7 -6.34 -8.45 13.08
CA ILE A 7 -5.36 -9.44 12.59
C ILE A 7 -5.33 -10.66 13.51
N ARG A 8 -5.30 -10.45 14.83
CA ARG A 8 -5.20 -11.52 15.81
C ARG A 8 -6.38 -12.48 15.77
N ASP A 9 -7.61 -11.96 15.77
CA ASP A 9 -8.80 -12.79 16.02
C ASP A 9 -9.20 -13.64 14.79
N ARG A 10 -8.84 -13.24 13.56
CA ARG A 10 -9.17 -14.01 12.34
C ARG A 10 -8.10 -15.01 11.89
N VAL A 11 -6.83 -14.77 12.19
CA VAL A 11 -5.73 -15.66 11.75
C VAL A 11 -5.84 -17.07 12.37
N TYR A 12 -6.54 -17.20 13.48
CA TYR A 12 -6.70 -18.49 14.18
C TYR A 12 -7.95 -19.30 13.81
N GLU A 13 -8.92 -18.71 13.10
CA GLU A 13 -10.22 -19.35 12.89
C GLU A 13 -10.48 -19.90 11.47
N GLU A 14 -9.67 -19.55 10.46
CA GLU A 14 -9.96 -19.93 9.07
C GLU A 14 -8.90 -20.85 8.46
N SER A 15 -9.34 -21.81 7.62
CA SER A 15 -8.49 -22.70 6.82
C SER A 15 -7.77 -21.97 5.65
N GLN A 16 -8.14 -20.74 5.35
CA GLN A 16 -7.51 -19.90 4.30
C GLN A 16 -6.68 -18.78 4.93
N PRO A 17 -5.57 -18.37 4.29
CA PRO A 17 -4.74 -17.28 4.79
C PRO A 17 -5.55 -15.98 4.97
N PHE A 18 -5.27 -15.23 6.02
CA PHE A 18 -5.72 -13.86 6.17
C PHE A 18 -4.92 -12.96 5.22
N VAL A 19 -5.60 -12.20 4.37
CA VAL A 19 -4.95 -11.44 3.31
C VAL A 19 -4.78 -9.98 3.72
N LEU A 20 -3.52 -9.55 3.84
CA LEU A 20 -3.13 -8.16 4.09
C LEU A 20 -2.73 -7.46 2.79
N GLY A 21 -3.36 -6.34 2.52
CA GLY A 21 -2.85 -5.35 1.57
C GLY A 21 -1.95 -4.35 2.30
N LEU A 22 -0.72 -4.17 1.86
CA LEU A 22 0.27 -3.34 2.53
C LEU A 22 0.88 -2.29 1.58
N THR A 23 1.30 -1.18 2.16
CA THR A 23 2.10 -0.15 1.50
C THR A 23 3.46 0.00 2.18
N THR A 24 4.40 0.62 1.50
CA THR A 24 5.68 1.04 2.06
C THR A 24 5.68 2.54 2.37
N GLY A 25 6.76 3.03 2.94
CA GLY A 25 6.92 4.44 3.28
C GLY A 25 6.94 4.67 4.78
N ARG A 26 7.00 5.94 5.19
CA ARG A 26 7.14 6.29 6.62
C ARG A 26 5.87 6.04 7.42
N THR A 27 4.72 6.16 6.79
CA THR A 27 3.41 6.10 7.46
C THR A 27 3.18 4.78 8.20
N PRO A 28 3.39 3.57 7.63
CA PRO A 28 3.12 2.32 8.30
C PRO A 28 4.24 1.83 9.23
N LEU A 29 5.41 2.49 9.29
CA LEU A 29 6.58 1.98 10.03
C LEU A 29 6.30 1.75 11.52
N GLY A 30 5.53 2.63 12.16
CA GLY A 30 5.14 2.47 13.57
C GLY A 30 4.32 1.21 13.79
N LEU A 31 3.36 0.97 12.90
CA LEU A 31 2.54 -0.24 12.93
C LEU A 31 3.40 -1.50 12.70
N TYR A 32 4.27 -1.50 11.70
CA TYR A 32 5.13 -2.66 11.40
C TYR A 32 6.04 -3.01 12.58
N ARG A 33 6.64 -2.01 13.23
CA ARG A 33 7.46 -2.23 14.42
C ARG A 33 6.66 -2.85 15.57
N GLU A 34 5.43 -2.40 15.80
CA GLU A 34 4.58 -2.96 16.84
C GLU A 34 4.15 -4.40 16.50
N LEU A 35 3.81 -4.69 15.25
CA LEU A 35 3.48 -6.04 14.80
C LEU A 35 4.68 -7.01 14.94
N VAL A 36 5.87 -6.57 14.56
CA VAL A 36 7.11 -7.34 14.75
C VAL A 36 7.37 -7.61 16.24
N LYS A 37 7.22 -6.59 17.08
CA LYS A 37 7.37 -6.75 18.53
C LYS A 37 6.40 -7.79 19.08
N ARG A 38 5.11 -7.70 18.75
CA ARG A 38 4.08 -8.67 19.19
C ARG A 38 4.35 -10.09 18.68
N HIS A 39 4.88 -10.20 17.46
CA HIS A 39 5.31 -11.50 16.93
C HIS A 39 6.45 -12.08 17.75
N HIS A 40 7.50 -11.30 18.04
CA HIS A 40 8.62 -11.77 18.88
C HIS A 40 8.22 -12.12 20.31
N GLU A 41 7.19 -11.46 20.84
CA GLU A 41 6.59 -11.77 22.15
C GLU A 41 5.65 -12.99 22.11
N GLY A 42 5.48 -13.63 20.93
CA GLY A 42 4.62 -14.79 20.73
C GLY A 42 3.10 -14.51 20.81
N GLN A 43 2.72 -13.22 20.70
CA GLN A 43 1.31 -12.82 20.79
C GLN A 43 0.56 -13.00 19.47
N ILE A 44 1.27 -12.93 18.33
CA ILE A 44 0.71 -13.10 16.99
C ILE A 44 1.67 -13.91 16.11
N SER A 45 1.12 -14.61 15.11
CA SER A 45 1.86 -15.33 14.08
C SER A 45 1.36 -14.92 12.70
N PHE A 46 2.26 -14.86 11.73
CA PHE A 46 1.96 -14.54 10.34
C PHE A 46 2.01 -15.77 9.42
N ARG A 47 2.15 -16.98 9.97
CA ARG A 47 2.19 -18.23 9.19
C ARG A 47 0.98 -18.42 8.29
N ASN A 48 -0.20 -18.00 8.75
CA ASN A 48 -1.45 -18.08 7.99
C ASN A 48 -1.86 -16.71 7.45
N VAL A 49 -0.90 -15.89 7.07
CA VAL A 49 -1.12 -14.57 6.44
C VAL A 49 -0.54 -14.58 5.05
N ALA A 50 -1.27 -14.00 4.09
CA ALA A 50 -0.75 -13.63 2.77
C ALA A 50 -0.67 -12.11 2.66
N VAL A 51 0.37 -11.62 2.02
CA VAL A 51 0.61 -10.18 1.84
C VAL A 51 0.55 -9.82 0.36
N TYR A 52 -0.19 -8.77 0.02
CA TYR A 52 -0.16 -8.12 -1.27
C TYR A 52 0.33 -6.68 -1.12
N SER A 53 1.46 -6.35 -1.77
CA SER A 53 1.97 -4.98 -1.79
C SER A 53 1.22 -4.13 -2.80
N LEU A 54 0.98 -2.87 -2.44
CA LEU A 54 0.19 -1.93 -3.21
C LEU A 54 0.87 -1.54 -4.53
N ASP A 55 2.18 -1.39 -4.54
CA ASP A 55 2.91 -0.81 -5.66
C ASP A 55 4.40 -1.22 -5.71
N GLU A 56 5.04 -0.94 -6.85
CA GLU A 56 6.48 -1.00 -7.06
C GLU A 56 6.91 -0.03 -8.15
N PHE A 57 8.09 0.56 -8.03
CA PHE A 57 8.71 1.34 -9.11
C PHE A 57 9.00 0.49 -10.35
N TYR A 58 9.03 1.13 -11.52
CA TYR A 58 9.31 0.43 -12.77
C TYR A 58 10.16 1.31 -13.73
N PRO A 59 11.25 0.75 -14.31
CA PRO A 59 11.85 -0.53 -13.94
C PRO A 59 12.68 -0.44 -12.65
N ILE A 60 12.69 -1.50 -11.85
CA ILE A 60 13.56 -1.62 -10.67
C ILE A 60 13.75 -3.10 -10.29
N ARG A 61 14.91 -3.46 -9.76
CA ARG A 61 15.16 -4.80 -9.22
C ARG A 61 14.76 -4.87 -7.74
N SER A 62 14.23 -5.99 -7.31
CA SER A 62 13.87 -6.23 -5.89
C SER A 62 15.04 -6.13 -4.92
N THR A 63 16.29 -6.24 -5.41
CA THR A 63 17.52 -6.11 -4.62
C THR A 63 17.99 -4.66 -4.44
N GLU A 64 17.40 -3.72 -5.14
CA GLU A 64 17.74 -2.29 -5.01
C GLU A 64 17.08 -1.71 -3.76
N ARG A 65 17.83 -0.97 -2.95
CA ARG A 65 17.37 -0.43 -1.66
C ARG A 65 16.15 0.52 -1.79
N GLN A 66 15.93 1.07 -2.96
CA GLN A 66 14.83 1.96 -3.27
C GLN A 66 13.55 1.22 -3.67
N SER A 67 13.67 -0.07 -4.05
CA SER A 67 12.53 -0.92 -4.37
C SER A 67 11.58 -1.05 -3.18
N ARG A 68 10.28 -1.06 -3.45
CA ARG A 68 9.25 -1.33 -2.45
C ARG A 68 9.40 -2.74 -1.89
N ASN A 69 9.76 -3.69 -2.76
CA ASN A 69 10.06 -5.07 -2.37
C ASN A 69 11.18 -5.12 -1.34
N TYR A 70 12.35 -4.51 -1.63
CA TYR A 70 13.45 -4.45 -0.68
C TYR A 70 13.01 -3.85 0.66
N ARG A 71 12.34 -2.71 0.61
CA ARG A 71 11.97 -1.97 1.81
C ARG A 71 10.99 -2.72 2.70
N ILE A 72 9.94 -3.33 2.14
CA ILE A 72 8.97 -4.05 2.97
C ILE A 72 9.57 -5.29 3.62
N HIS A 73 10.54 -5.94 2.95
CA HIS A 73 11.30 -7.03 3.55
C HIS A 73 12.14 -6.54 4.72
N GLU A 74 12.94 -5.49 4.55
CA GLU A 74 13.79 -4.93 5.61
C GLU A 74 12.99 -4.34 6.78
N GLU A 75 11.87 -3.71 6.48
CA GLU A 75 11.07 -3.01 7.49
C GLU A 75 10.09 -3.93 8.23
N PHE A 76 9.72 -5.09 7.65
CA PHE A 76 8.67 -5.93 8.21
C PHE A 76 8.85 -7.44 7.94
N LEU A 77 8.85 -7.88 6.67
CA LEU A 77 8.64 -9.29 6.34
C LEU A 77 9.78 -10.21 6.81
N ASN A 78 11.03 -9.72 6.84
CA ASN A 78 12.18 -10.48 7.34
C ASN A 78 12.14 -10.72 8.86
N HIS A 79 11.25 -10.06 9.57
CA HIS A 79 11.18 -10.10 11.04
C HIS A 79 9.99 -10.91 11.59
N ILE A 80 9.24 -11.56 10.69
CA ILE A 80 8.04 -12.34 11.04
C ILE A 80 8.07 -13.72 10.39
N ASP A 81 7.20 -14.63 10.83
CA ASP A 81 7.13 -16.02 10.37
C ASP A 81 6.24 -16.24 9.14
N ILE A 82 6.09 -15.22 8.28
CA ILE A 82 5.33 -15.35 7.04
C ILE A 82 6.00 -16.34 6.08
N LEU A 83 5.19 -17.14 5.38
CA LEU A 83 5.71 -18.07 4.38
C LEU A 83 6.07 -17.31 3.09
N PRO A 84 7.23 -17.54 2.47
CA PRO A 84 7.65 -16.83 1.26
C PRO A 84 6.65 -16.91 0.10
N GLU A 85 5.97 -18.04 -0.08
CA GLU A 85 4.94 -18.25 -1.09
C GLU A 85 3.67 -17.40 -0.88
N ASN A 86 3.49 -16.86 0.32
CA ASN A 86 2.38 -15.98 0.67
C ASN A 86 2.72 -14.49 0.51
N VAL A 87 3.91 -14.15 0.00
CA VAL A 87 4.33 -12.77 -0.21
C VAL A 87 4.21 -12.41 -1.68
N HIS A 88 3.31 -11.49 -2.00
CA HIS A 88 3.03 -11.02 -3.34
C HIS A 88 3.36 -9.53 -3.45
N ILE A 89 4.38 -9.21 -4.21
CA ILE A 89 4.85 -7.83 -4.46
C ILE A 89 5.00 -7.66 -5.97
N PRO A 90 4.56 -6.53 -6.56
CA PRO A 90 4.73 -6.33 -7.99
C PRO A 90 6.20 -6.42 -8.40
N ASP A 91 6.45 -7.11 -9.52
CA ASP A 91 7.80 -7.27 -10.07
C ASP A 91 8.14 -6.09 -11.00
N GLY A 92 9.08 -5.26 -10.56
CA GLY A 92 9.58 -4.13 -11.33
C GLY A 92 10.54 -4.49 -12.47
N THR A 93 10.77 -5.78 -12.74
CA THR A 93 11.69 -6.25 -13.80
C THR A 93 10.99 -6.89 -15.00
N VAL A 94 9.67 -6.96 -14.96
CA VAL A 94 8.86 -7.52 -16.07
C VAL A 94 9.16 -6.77 -17.37
N PRO A 95 9.40 -7.44 -18.49
CA PRO A 95 9.60 -6.78 -19.79
C PRO A 95 8.43 -5.85 -20.16
N GLU A 96 8.74 -4.71 -20.76
CA GLU A 96 7.75 -3.65 -21.04
C GLU A 96 6.58 -4.14 -21.91
N ASP A 97 6.86 -5.01 -22.88
CA ASP A 97 5.85 -5.64 -23.74
C ASP A 97 4.92 -6.62 -23.02
N ARG A 98 5.29 -7.08 -21.83
CA ARG A 98 4.52 -8.03 -21.00
C ARG A 98 3.93 -7.42 -19.75
N VAL A 99 4.28 -6.18 -19.41
CA VAL A 99 3.88 -5.57 -18.14
C VAL A 99 2.36 -5.42 -18.01
N SER A 100 1.65 -5.18 -19.10
CA SER A 100 0.18 -5.07 -19.09
C SER A 100 -0.49 -6.42 -18.74
N GLU A 101 -0.03 -7.51 -19.32
CA GLU A 101 -0.51 -8.86 -19.00
C GLU A 101 -0.17 -9.23 -17.56
N TYR A 102 1.04 -8.90 -17.13
CA TYR A 102 1.48 -9.09 -15.74
C TYR A 102 0.60 -8.34 -14.74
N CYS A 103 0.31 -7.05 -14.99
CA CYS A 103 -0.57 -6.26 -14.13
C CYS A 103 -1.97 -6.87 -14.04
N ALA A 104 -2.52 -7.35 -15.14
CA ALA A 104 -3.82 -8.04 -15.16
C ALA A 104 -3.78 -9.35 -14.36
N SER A 105 -2.70 -10.12 -14.47
CA SER A 105 -2.50 -11.35 -13.70
C SER A 105 -2.34 -11.06 -12.22
N TYR A 106 -1.56 -10.02 -11.84
CA TYR A 106 -1.42 -9.59 -10.47
C TYR A 106 -2.77 -9.17 -9.89
N ASP A 107 -3.52 -8.32 -10.59
CA ASP A 107 -4.85 -7.89 -10.17
C ASP A 107 -5.83 -9.06 -10.00
N HIS A 108 -5.76 -10.05 -10.88
CA HIS A 108 -6.58 -11.27 -10.80
C HIS A 108 -6.20 -12.16 -9.61
N SER A 109 -4.92 -12.21 -9.24
CA SER A 109 -4.45 -12.96 -8.06
C SER A 109 -4.97 -12.39 -6.74
N VAL A 110 -5.24 -11.09 -6.71
CA VAL A 110 -5.86 -10.40 -5.57
C VAL A 110 -7.35 -10.74 -5.51
N ARG A 111 -7.68 -11.96 -5.07
CA ARG A 111 -9.09 -12.39 -4.99
C ARG A 111 -9.86 -11.70 -3.88
N ARG A 112 -9.20 -11.50 -2.74
CA ARG A 112 -9.76 -10.92 -1.52
C ARG A 112 -8.64 -10.24 -0.76
N ILE A 113 -8.90 -9.10 -0.19
CA ILE A 113 -8.06 -8.47 0.84
C ILE A 113 -8.92 -8.32 2.08
N ASP A 114 -8.50 -8.95 3.19
CA ASP A 114 -9.23 -8.86 4.45
C ASP A 114 -9.03 -7.51 5.11
N LEU A 115 -7.80 -7.02 5.08
CA LEU A 115 -7.44 -5.72 5.60
C LEU A 115 -6.42 -5.05 4.67
N MET A 116 -6.76 -3.87 4.17
CA MET A 116 -5.87 -2.99 3.41
C MET A 116 -5.37 -1.88 4.34
N ILE A 117 -4.05 -1.75 4.43
CA ILE A 117 -3.38 -0.66 5.17
C ILE A 117 -2.71 0.25 4.16
N ILE A 118 -3.13 1.50 4.11
CA ILE A 118 -2.64 2.49 3.15
C ILE A 118 -2.35 3.84 3.81
N GLY A 119 -1.49 4.62 3.18
CA GLY A 119 -1.29 6.03 3.48
C GLY A 119 -1.83 6.92 2.37
N VAL A 120 -1.82 8.22 2.55
CA VAL A 120 -2.23 9.22 1.57
C VAL A 120 -1.08 10.18 1.24
N GLY A 121 -0.87 10.45 -0.04
CA GLY A 121 0.04 11.50 -0.52
C GLY A 121 -0.51 12.90 -0.26
N GLU A 122 0.33 13.92 -0.33
CA GLU A 122 -0.06 15.33 -0.10
C GLU A 122 -1.06 15.84 -1.15
N ASP A 123 -1.09 15.23 -2.33
CA ASP A 123 -2.02 15.50 -3.41
C ASP A 123 -3.27 14.59 -3.41
N GLY A 124 -3.43 13.76 -2.39
CA GLY A 124 -4.55 12.83 -2.27
C GLY A 124 -4.35 11.50 -3.00
N GLN A 125 -3.14 11.21 -3.48
CA GLN A 125 -2.85 9.92 -4.08
C GLN A 125 -2.85 8.78 -3.05
N ILE A 126 -3.24 7.58 -3.49
CA ILE A 126 -3.07 6.30 -2.76
C ILE A 126 -2.26 5.33 -3.62
N GLY A 127 -1.11 4.87 -3.08
CA GLY A 127 -0.07 4.26 -3.90
C GLY A 127 0.39 5.24 -4.97
N PHE A 128 0.47 4.79 -6.21
CA PHE A 128 0.71 5.69 -7.36
C PHE A 128 -0.57 5.98 -8.16
N ASN A 129 -1.73 5.91 -7.52
CA ASN A 129 -2.96 6.47 -8.08
C ASN A 129 -2.95 7.99 -7.82
N GLU A 130 -2.27 8.73 -8.70
CA GLU A 130 -2.14 10.18 -8.66
C GLU A 130 -3.42 10.89 -9.15
N PRO A 131 -3.58 12.22 -8.92
CA PRO A 131 -4.70 12.99 -9.47
C PRO A 131 -4.98 12.67 -10.93
N GLY A 132 -6.26 12.47 -11.28
CA GLY A 132 -6.73 11.97 -12.57
C GLY A 132 -6.93 10.44 -12.61
N SER A 133 -6.60 9.72 -11.53
CA SER A 133 -6.93 8.30 -11.42
C SER A 133 -8.42 8.11 -11.09
N TYR A 134 -9.14 7.35 -11.91
CA TYR A 134 -10.58 7.16 -11.76
C TYR A 134 -10.95 5.89 -10.96
N SER A 135 -12.15 5.87 -10.42
CA SER A 135 -12.63 4.85 -9.47
C SER A 135 -12.57 3.41 -9.98
N ARG A 136 -12.68 3.18 -11.29
CA ARG A 136 -12.65 1.83 -11.90
C ARG A 136 -11.26 1.38 -12.34
N SER A 137 -10.21 2.13 -11.99
CA SER A 137 -8.85 1.76 -12.36
C SER A 137 -8.45 0.44 -11.68
N ARG A 138 -7.83 -0.43 -12.47
CA ARG A 138 -7.28 -1.72 -12.05
C ARG A 138 -5.76 -1.60 -11.88
N THR A 139 -5.13 -2.67 -11.42
CA THR A 139 -3.67 -2.75 -11.36
C THR A 139 -3.07 -2.50 -12.74
N ARG A 140 -2.12 -1.56 -12.80
CA ARG A 140 -1.57 -1.08 -14.08
C ARG A 140 -0.21 -0.45 -13.93
N LEU A 141 0.51 -0.34 -15.03
CA LEU A 141 1.66 0.54 -15.16
C LEU A 141 1.16 1.99 -15.31
N VAL A 142 1.74 2.89 -14.53
CA VAL A 142 1.43 4.34 -14.55
C VAL A 142 2.70 5.14 -14.79
N GLN A 143 2.56 6.29 -15.45
CA GLN A 143 3.61 7.28 -15.55
C GLN A 143 3.55 8.20 -14.32
N LEU A 144 4.68 8.36 -13.63
CA LEU A 144 4.77 9.22 -12.45
C LEU A 144 4.90 10.69 -12.84
N THR A 145 4.15 11.54 -12.15
CA THR A 145 4.25 13.00 -12.32
C THR A 145 5.62 13.51 -11.90
N TYR A 146 5.97 14.70 -12.39
CA TYR A 146 7.19 15.38 -11.95
C TYR A 146 7.23 15.57 -10.43
N ASN A 147 6.10 15.92 -9.82
CA ASN A 147 6.00 16.15 -8.38
C ASN A 147 6.31 14.88 -7.58
N THR A 148 5.67 13.77 -7.92
CA THR A 148 5.95 12.46 -7.28
C THR A 148 7.41 12.07 -7.42
N ARG A 149 7.98 12.20 -8.61
CA ARG A 149 9.40 11.91 -8.83
C ARG A 149 10.32 12.83 -8.04
N LYS A 150 9.98 14.11 -7.91
CA LYS A 150 10.71 15.08 -7.09
C LYS A 150 10.70 14.70 -5.62
N ILE A 151 9.54 14.31 -5.08
CA ILE A 151 9.40 13.84 -3.68
C ILE A 151 10.26 12.58 -3.44
N GLN A 152 10.29 11.66 -4.40
CA GLN A 152 11.03 10.40 -4.29
C GLN A 152 12.54 10.55 -4.60
N SER A 153 12.96 11.64 -5.23
CA SER A 153 14.31 11.82 -5.78
C SER A 153 15.44 11.69 -4.76
N GLY A 154 15.17 12.05 -3.50
CA GLY A 154 16.16 11.89 -2.43
C GLY A 154 16.58 10.42 -2.20
N ALA A 155 15.66 9.49 -2.35
CA ALA A 155 15.94 8.06 -2.25
C ALA A 155 16.74 7.52 -3.45
N PHE A 156 16.63 8.17 -4.60
CA PHE A 156 17.28 7.77 -5.87
C PHE A 156 18.55 8.59 -6.21
N PHE A 157 19.04 9.42 -5.26
CA PHE A 157 20.22 10.26 -5.46
C PHE A 157 20.09 11.24 -6.63
N GLY A 158 18.87 11.66 -6.95
CA GLY A 158 18.57 12.65 -7.99
C GLY A 158 17.30 12.32 -8.79
N LEU A 159 16.72 13.37 -9.37
CA LEU A 159 15.49 13.26 -10.16
C LEU A 159 15.69 12.42 -11.44
N GLU A 160 16.88 12.54 -12.03
CA GLU A 160 17.27 11.81 -13.24
C GLU A 160 17.34 10.30 -13.04
N ASN A 161 17.67 9.86 -11.82
CA ASN A 161 17.75 8.44 -11.44
C ASN A 161 16.40 7.89 -10.94
N THR A 162 15.44 8.78 -10.68
CA THR A 162 14.11 8.36 -10.19
C THR A 162 13.30 7.73 -11.33
N PRO A 163 12.78 6.53 -11.17
CA PRO A 163 11.96 5.87 -12.18
C PRO A 163 10.83 6.79 -12.66
N LYS A 164 10.52 6.70 -13.95
CA LYS A 164 9.45 7.48 -14.58
C LYS A 164 8.09 6.78 -14.46
N MET A 165 8.09 5.51 -14.15
CA MET A 165 6.90 4.67 -14.11
C MET A 165 6.85 3.85 -12.83
N ALA A 166 5.67 3.32 -12.54
CA ALA A 166 5.43 2.39 -11.45
C ALA A 166 4.27 1.44 -11.80
N VAL A 167 4.28 0.25 -11.22
CA VAL A 167 3.11 -0.62 -11.16
C VAL A 167 2.35 -0.28 -9.89
N THR A 168 1.04 -0.08 -9.96
CA THR A 168 0.20 0.20 -8.78
C THR A 168 -1.14 -0.51 -8.86
N MET A 169 -1.61 -1.03 -7.73
CA MET A 169 -3.01 -1.43 -7.59
C MET A 169 -3.91 -0.26 -7.93
N GLY A 170 -4.96 -0.50 -8.70
CA GLY A 170 -5.95 0.52 -9.01
C GLY A 170 -6.94 0.75 -7.88
N ILE A 171 -7.70 1.84 -7.98
CA ILE A 171 -8.72 2.21 -6.99
C ILE A 171 -9.76 1.10 -6.82
N ASP A 172 -10.25 0.51 -7.94
CA ASP A 172 -11.23 -0.59 -7.88
C ASP A 172 -10.69 -1.81 -7.14
N THR A 173 -9.40 -2.13 -7.30
CA THR A 173 -8.77 -3.26 -6.60
C THR A 173 -8.68 -2.99 -5.09
N ILE A 174 -8.29 -1.77 -4.71
CA ILE A 174 -8.23 -1.32 -3.31
C ILE A 174 -9.62 -1.34 -2.67
N MET A 175 -10.63 -0.81 -3.36
CA MET A 175 -12.01 -0.71 -2.89
C MET A 175 -12.71 -2.06 -2.67
N ARG A 176 -12.16 -3.15 -3.19
CA ARG A 176 -12.67 -4.51 -2.96
C ARG A 176 -12.18 -5.12 -1.64
N ALA A 177 -11.32 -4.45 -0.89
CA ALA A 177 -10.91 -4.91 0.42
C ALA A 177 -12.11 -4.98 1.40
N ASN A 178 -12.11 -5.95 2.31
CA ASN A 178 -13.17 -6.07 3.31
C ASN A 178 -13.13 -4.92 4.34
N ARG A 179 -11.92 -4.46 4.66
CA ARG A 179 -11.68 -3.32 5.54
C ARG A 179 -10.47 -2.54 5.02
N ILE A 180 -10.55 -1.22 5.13
CA ILE A 180 -9.45 -0.32 4.80
C ILE A 180 -9.09 0.51 6.03
N ILE A 181 -7.80 0.63 6.31
CA ILE A 181 -7.26 1.59 7.26
C ILE A 181 -6.40 2.58 6.47
N LEU A 182 -6.87 3.83 6.41
CA LEU A 182 -6.11 4.96 5.88
C LEU A 182 -5.36 5.63 7.03
N MET A 183 -4.05 5.76 6.90
CA MET A 183 -3.20 6.35 7.93
C MET A 183 -2.56 7.63 7.42
N ALA A 184 -2.55 8.67 8.25
CA ALA A 184 -1.85 9.93 7.95
C ALA A 184 -1.29 10.56 9.23
N TRP A 185 -0.06 11.07 9.15
CA TRP A 185 0.66 11.66 10.27
C TRP A 185 1.26 13.00 9.88
N GLY A 186 1.20 13.97 10.80
CA GLY A 186 1.86 15.27 10.69
C GLY A 186 0.98 16.36 10.08
N GLU A 187 1.30 17.60 10.43
CA GLU A 187 0.57 18.81 10.02
C GLU A 187 0.46 18.95 8.50
N GLU A 188 1.48 18.50 7.76
CA GLU A 188 1.48 18.53 6.30
C GLU A 188 0.37 17.68 5.67
N LYS A 189 -0.28 16.79 6.45
CA LYS A 189 -1.39 15.95 6.01
C LYS A 189 -2.77 16.52 6.36
N ALA A 190 -2.89 17.48 7.27
CA ALA A 190 -4.18 18.00 7.75
C ALA A 190 -5.10 18.44 6.60
N HIS A 191 -4.59 19.27 5.68
CA HIS A 191 -5.37 19.76 4.54
C HIS A 191 -5.87 18.64 3.62
N ILE A 192 -5.01 17.64 3.32
CA ILE A 192 -5.43 16.56 2.44
C ILE A 192 -6.34 15.56 3.14
N VAL A 193 -6.15 15.32 4.44
CA VAL A 193 -7.06 14.51 5.26
C VAL A 193 -8.46 15.12 5.25
N GLN A 194 -8.59 16.42 5.48
CA GLN A 194 -9.87 17.13 5.39
C GLN A 194 -10.53 16.92 4.01
N ARG A 195 -9.79 17.11 2.92
CA ARG A 195 -10.32 16.91 1.56
C ARG A 195 -10.75 15.47 1.29
N VAL A 196 -10.01 14.50 1.83
CA VAL A 196 -10.32 13.07 1.68
C VAL A 196 -11.56 12.68 2.44
N VAL A 197 -11.78 13.22 3.65
CA VAL A 197 -12.87 12.80 4.55
C VAL A 197 -14.13 13.62 4.35
N GLU A 198 -14.00 14.95 4.16
CA GLU A 198 -15.12 15.90 4.12
C GLU A 198 -15.36 16.52 2.73
N GLY A 199 -14.37 16.40 1.82
CA GLY A 199 -14.43 16.99 0.50
C GLY A 199 -15.29 16.18 -0.48
N GLU A 200 -15.45 16.72 -1.69
CA GLU A 200 -16.13 16.03 -2.78
C GLU A 200 -15.34 14.79 -3.24
N ILE A 201 -16.06 13.73 -3.61
CA ILE A 201 -15.48 12.56 -4.26
C ILE A 201 -15.08 12.94 -5.69
N THR A 202 -13.78 12.94 -5.98
CA THR A 202 -13.24 13.37 -7.27
C THR A 202 -11.96 12.64 -7.62
N ASP A 203 -11.67 12.49 -8.90
CA ASP A 203 -10.40 11.96 -9.40
C ASP A 203 -9.22 12.89 -9.14
N GLN A 204 -9.47 14.17 -8.84
CA GLN A 204 -8.41 15.12 -8.44
C GLN A 204 -7.91 14.88 -7.01
N VAL A 205 -8.61 14.08 -6.23
CA VAL A 205 -8.21 13.57 -4.91
C VAL A 205 -8.55 12.08 -4.87
N PRO A 206 -7.73 11.19 -5.43
CA PRO A 206 -8.09 9.78 -5.59
C PRO A 206 -8.46 9.09 -4.27
N ALA A 207 -7.85 9.48 -3.15
CA ALA A 207 -8.22 8.97 -1.83
C ALA A 207 -9.66 9.33 -1.43
N SER A 208 -10.30 10.34 -2.03
CA SER A 208 -11.71 10.69 -1.75
C SER A 208 -12.69 9.58 -2.14
N TYR A 209 -12.32 8.70 -3.09
CA TYR A 209 -13.14 7.53 -3.41
C TYR A 209 -13.36 6.60 -2.22
N LEU A 210 -12.45 6.62 -1.24
CA LEU A 210 -12.55 5.81 -0.03
C LEU A 210 -13.78 6.16 0.82
N GLN A 211 -14.35 7.36 0.70
CA GLN A 211 -15.62 7.74 1.35
C GLN A 211 -16.76 6.80 0.99
N ALA A 212 -16.74 6.20 -0.21
CA ALA A 212 -17.76 5.25 -0.65
C ALA A 212 -17.54 3.83 -0.11
N HIS A 213 -16.44 3.56 0.60
CA HIS A 213 -16.16 2.23 1.15
C HIS A 213 -16.96 2.01 2.44
N GLN A 214 -17.61 0.84 2.55
CA GLN A 214 -18.50 0.54 3.68
C GLN A 214 -17.78 0.33 5.02
N ASN A 215 -16.51 -0.04 4.99
CA ASN A 215 -15.73 -0.39 6.17
C ASN A 215 -14.33 0.25 6.08
N ILE A 216 -14.30 1.58 6.21
CA ILE A 216 -13.06 2.36 6.26
C ILE A 216 -12.87 2.97 7.65
N GLU A 217 -11.63 3.00 8.08
CA GLU A 217 -11.17 3.71 9.26
C GLU A 217 -10.04 4.66 8.87
N VAL A 218 -10.13 5.90 9.31
CA VAL A 218 -9.07 6.91 9.13
C VAL A 218 -8.37 7.09 10.46
N VAL A 219 -7.07 6.81 10.48
CA VAL A 219 -6.22 6.92 11.69
C VAL A 219 -5.22 8.05 11.47
N ILE A 220 -5.30 9.06 12.29
CA ILE A 220 -4.49 10.28 12.22
C ILE A 220 -3.90 10.61 13.59
N ASP A 221 -2.81 11.37 13.61
CA ASP A 221 -2.34 12.01 14.82
C ASP A 221 -3.00 13.39 15.02
N GLU A 222 -2.76 14.02 16.17
CA GLU A 222 -3.31 15.33 16.51
C GLU A 222 -2.88 16.43 15.52
N ASN A 223 -1.73 16.28 14.88
CA ASN A 223 -1.21 17.27 13.94
C ASN A 223 -1.83 17.13 12.54
N ALA A 224 -2.36 15.95 12.20
CA ALA A 224 -3.04 15.69 10.93
C ALA A 224 -4.57 15.85 11.04
N ALA A 225 -5.09 16.20 12.23
CA ALA A 225 -6.51 16.40 12.52
C ALA A 225 -7.04 17.76 12.03
#